data_3d98f02191a00bb31f17a06389618ea6
#
_entry.id   3d98f02191a00bb31f17a06389618ea6
#
_cell.length_a   1.000
_cell.length_b   1.000
_cell.length_c   1.000
_cell.angle_alpha   90.00
_cell.angle_beta   90.00
_cell.angle_gamma   90.00
#
_symmetry.space_group_name_H-M   'P 1'
#
loop_
_entity.id
_entity.type
_entity.pdbx_description
1 polymer ?
#
loop_
_entity_poly.entity_id
_entity_poly.type
_entity_poly.pdbx_seq_one_letter_code
_entity_poly.pdbx_strand_id
1 'polypeptide(L)'
;MYNEVGHQRRGRLVVASWDKYLMGYWPASLFVSLFESASQILWGGGVINRQKNGQHTSTQMGSGHFPEEGFSKASYFTNLQMIDGSNILRFPKKSYIFATKPNCYNVTNFINNFYCGGPGRNPNCP
;
A
#
# COMPACT_ATOMS: atom_id res chain seq x y z
N MET A 1 -3.18 -7.45 -9.71
CA MET A 1 -2.75 -6.66 -8.53
C MET A 1 -1.84 -7.55 -7.70
N TYR A 2 -0.61 -7.16 -7.52
CA TYR A 2 0.41 -7.97 -6.86
C TYR A 2 0.37 -7.69 -5.36
N ASN A 3 0.14 -8.70 -4.54
CA ASN A 3 0.39 -8.62 -3.09
C ASN A 3 1.85 -9.00 -2.86
N GLU A 4 2.69 -8.01 -2.65
CA GLU A 4 4.07 -8.25 -2.24
C GLU A 4 4.08 -8.57 -0.74
N VAL A 5 4.48 -9.78 -0.40
CA VAL A 5 4.80 -10.16 0.97
C VAL A 5 6.30 -10.04 1.13
N GLY A 6 6.75 -8.97 1.77
CA GLY A 6 8.15 -8.80 2.15
C GLY A 6 8.53 -9.77 3.27
N HIS A 7 9.35 -10.76 2.99
CA HIS A 7 9.91 -11.68 3.97
C HIS A 7 11.33 -11.27 4.33
N GLN A 8 11.58 -10.94 5.60
CA GLN A 8 12.95 -10.79 6.08
C GLN A 8 13.48 -12.16 6.57
N ARG A 9 14.34 -12.79 5.79
CA ARG A 9 15.10 -13.97 6.22
C ARG A 9 16.58 -13.62 6.27
N ARG A 10 17.20 -13.75 7.47
CA ARG A 10 18.65 -13.63 7.68
C ARG A 10 19.28 -12.40 6.99
N GLY A 11 18.77 -11.21 7.30
CA GLY A 11 19.32 -9.97 6.74
C GLY A 11 19.01 -9.74 5.25
N ARG A 12 17.87 -10.21 4.76
CA ARG A 12 17.40 -10.02 3.39
C ARG A 12 15.93 -9.65 3.35
N LEU A 13 15.59 -8.65 2.56
CA LEU A 13 14.20 -8.35 2.22
C LEU A 13 13.84 -9.19 0.99
N VAL A 14 12.87 -10.07 1.14
CA VAL A 14 12.45 -11.01 0.09
C VAL A 14 11.11 -10.59 -0.48
N VAL A 15 10.99 -10.61 -1.80
CA VAL A 15 9.74 -10.38 -2.54
C VAL A 15 9.26 -11.70 -3.10
N ALA A 16 8.02 -12.05 -2.82
CA ALA A 16 7.37 -13.24 -3.35
C ALA A 16 6.10 -12.88 -4.12
N SER A 17 5.80 -13.61 -5.18
CA SER A 17 4.55 -13.47 -5.92
C SER A 17 3.38 -14.19 -5.22
N TRP A 18 2.17 -13.97 -5.71
CA TRP A 18 0.94 -14.57 -5.21
C TRP A 18 0.99 -16.10 -5.03
N ASP A 19 1.66 -16.80 -5.93
CA ASP A 19 1.83 -18.25 -5.95
C ASP A 19 3.08 -18.76 -5.21
N LYS A 20 3.63 -17.93 -4.32
CA LYS A 20 4.79 -18.22 -3.48
C LYS A 20 6.12 -18.41 -4.21
N TYR A 21 6.21 -18.07 -5.47
CA TYR A 21 7.50 -18.02 -6.15
C TYR A 21 8.33 -16.85 -5.63
N LEU A 22 9.55 -17.14 -5.24
CA LEU A 22 10.52 -16.12 -4.88
C LEU A 22 10.90 -15.30 -6.12
N MET A 23 10.48 -14.05 -6.16
CA MET A 23 10.80 -13.13 -7.25
C MET A 23 12.22 -12.59 -7.15
N GLY A 24 12.70 -12.42 -5.93
CA GLY A 24 14.01 -11.88 -5.66
C GLY A 24 14.19 -11.45 -4.21
N TYR A 25 15.30 -10.80 -3.93
CA TYR A 25 15.57 -10.22 -2.62
C TYR A 25 16.51 -9.02 -2.73
N TRP A 26 16.44 -8.14 -1.76
CA TRP A 26 17.43 -7.10 -1.54
C TRP A 26 18.32 -7.49 -0.36
N PRO A 27 19.65 -7.45 -0.50
CA PRO A 27 20.56 -7.66 0.63
C PRO A 27 20.31 -6.61 1.70
N ALA A 28 20.37 -6.98 2.97
CA ALA A 28 20.20 -6.04 4.08
C ALA A 28 21.21 -4.88 4.06
N SER A 29 22.41 -5.11 3.50
CA SER A 29 23.45 -4.09 3.34
C SER A 29 23.05 -2.88 2.50
N LEU A 30 21.96 -2.97 1.72
CA LEU A 30 21.41 -1.83 0.98
C LEU A 30 20.57 -0.88 1.86
N PHE A 31 20.24 -1.30 3.08
CA PHE A 31 19.35 -0.55 3.96
C PHE A 31 20.06 -0.12 5.24
N VAL A 32 20.16 1.17 5.46
CA VAL A 32 20.75 1.70 6.70
C VAL A 32 19.76 1.58 7.86
N SER A 33 18.54 2.07 7.66
CA SER A 33 17.52 2.13 8.73
C SER A 33 16.66 0.87 8.84
N LEU A 34 16.54 0.09 7.77
CA LEU A 34 15.76 -1.15 7.73
C LEU A 34 16.62 -2.41 7.92
N PHE A 35 17.90 -2.23 8.27
CA PHE A 35 18.84 -3.35 8.42
C PHE A 35 18.36 -4.38 9.44
N GLU A 36 17.85 -3.94 10.57
CA GLU A 36 17.35 -4.83 11.63
C GLU A 36 15.86 -5.12 11.48
N SER A 37 15.04 -4.07 11.35
CA SER A 37 13.59 -4.18 11.23
C SER A 37 12.94 -2.88 10.78
N ALA A 38 11.72 -2.97 10.25
CA ALA A 38 10.87 -1.82 10.01
C ALA A 38 10.15 -1.41 11.31
N SER A 39 10.15 -0.12 11.62
CA SER A 39 9.37 0.46 12.72
C SER A 39 7.92 0.75 12.31
N GLN A 40 7.66 0.83 11.02
CA GLN A 40 6.35 1.13 10.46
C GLN A 40 6.16 0.39 9.14
N ILE A 41 4.93 -0.08 8.91
CA ILE A 41 4.52 -0.72 7.67
C ILE A 41 3.33 0.07 7.10
N LEU A 42 3.38 0.39 5.82
CA LEU A 42 2.34 1.10 5.11
C LEU A 42 1.83 0.25 3.95
N TRP A 43 0.51 0.17 3.83
CA TRP A 43 -0.16 -0.40 2.66
C TRP A 43 -1.00 0.68 2.00
N GLY A 44 -0.89 0.86 0.72
CA GLY A 44 -1.68 1.86 0.00
C GLY A 44 -1.06 2.30 -1.30
N GLY A 45 -1.54 3.42 -1.81
CA GLY A 45 -1.05 4.08 -3.00
C GLY A 45 -0.52 5.47 -2.70
N GLY A 46 0.37 5.97 -3.55
CA GLY A 46 0.88 7.33 -3.49
C GLY A 46 0.87 7.98 -4.87
N VAL A 47 0.43 9.23 -4.93
CA VAL A 47 0.48 10.04 -6.14
C VAL A 47 1.19 11.35 -5.83
N ILE A 48 2.19 11.66 -6.65
CA ILE A 48 2.92 12.93 -6.53
C ILE A 48 2.19 13.98 -7.37
N ASN A 49 1.66 15.00 -6.69
CA ASN A 49 1.07 16.15 -7.37
C ASN A 49 2.13 17.24 -7.56
N ARG A 50 2.42 17.56 -8.82
CA ARG A 50 3.33 18.66 -9.22
C ARG A 50 2.61 19.80 -9.92
N GLN A 51 1.27 19.78 -9.96
CA GLN A 51 0.49 20.84 -10.58
C GLN A 51 0.60 22.13 -9.77
N LYS A 52 0.58 23.27 -10.48
CA LYS A 52 0.64 24.62 -9.89
C LYS A 52 -0.78 25.19 -9.77
N ASN A 53 -0.88 26.35 -9.11
CA ASN A 53 -2.12 27.14 -9.01
C ASN A 53 -3.30 26.41 -8.32
N GLY A 54 -2.99 25.56 -7.32
CA GLY A 54 -4.02 24.86 -6.55
C GLY A 54 -4.72 23.70 -7.27
N GLN A 55 -4.39 23.46 -8.52
CA GLN A 55 -4.93 22.31 -9.26
C GLN A 55 -4.34 21.00 -8.77
N HIS A 56 -5.12 19.95 -8.84
CA HIS A 56 -4.64 18.58 -8.59
C HIS A 56 -4.35 17.86 -9.90
N THR A 57 -3.43 16.90 -9.85
CA THR A 57 -3.15 16.03 -11.00
C THR A 57 -4.35 15.16 -11.35
N SER A 58 -4.55 14.88 -12.64
CA SER A 58 -5.52 13.89 -13.11
C SER A 58 -5.01 12.45 -13.07
N THR A 59 -3.84 12.23 -12.47
CA THR A 59 -3.30 10.88 -12.30
C THR A 59 -4.23 10.06 -11.42
N GLN A 60 -4.67 8.91 -11.92
CA GLN A 60 -5.49 7.98 -11.18
C GLN A 60 -4.66 7.18 -10.17
N MET A 61 -5.25 6.85 -9.02
CA MET A 61 -4.69 5.91 -8.07
C MET A 61 -5.45 4.58 -8.17
N GLY A 62 -4.70 3.50 -8.37
CA GLY A 62 -5.27 2.17 -8.55
C GLY A 62 -6.10 2.09 -9.84
N SER A 63 -7.36 1.70 -9.71
CA SER A 63 -8.31 1.62 -10.83
C SER A 63 -8.90 2.98 -11.26
N GLY A 64 -8.60 4.05 -10.52
CA GLY A 64 -9.22 5.35 -10.72
C GLY A 64 -10.62 5.50 -10.12
N HIS A 65 -11.15 4.44 -9.54
CA HIS A 65 -12.45 4.44 -8.86
C HIS A 65 -12.28 4.70 -7.36
N PHE A 66 -13.28 5.35 -6.77
CA PHE A 66 -13.31 5.55 -5.33
C PHE A 66 -13.60 4.25 -4.58
N PRO A 67 -13.11 4.08 -3.34
CA PRO A 67 -13.30 2.88 -2.53
C PRO A 67 -14.77 2.51 -2.32
N GLU A 68 -15.65 3.50 -2.25
CA GLU A 68 -17.09 3.36 -2.05
C GLU A 68 -17.79 2.63 -3.19
N GLU A 69 -17.16 2.56 -4.37
CA GLU A 69 -17.66 1.81 -5.52
C GLU A 69 -17.45 0.29 -5.38
N GLY A 70 -16.62 -0.11 -4.42
CA GLY A 70 -16.52 -1.49 -3.94
C GLY A 70 -15.87 -2.48 -4.91
N PHE A 71 -16.21 -3.75 -4.68
CA PHE A 71 -15.68 -4.89 -5.43
C PHE A 71 -15.96 -4.77 -6.93
N SER A 72 -15.03 -5.23 -7.74
CA SER A 72 -14.98 -5.16 -9.21
C SER A 72 -14.70 -3.78 -9.82
N LYS A 73 -14.75 -2.70 -9.05
CA LYS A 73 -14.44 -1.34 -9.52
C LYS A 73 -13.21 -0.77 -8.83
N ALA A 74 -13.26 -0.61 -7.52
CA ALA A 74 -12.17 -0.05 -6.74
C ALA A 74 -11.00 -1.04 -6.59
N SER A 75 -9.79 -0.50 -6.56
CA SER A 75 -8.61 -1.27 -6.20
C SER A 75 -8.65 -1.69 -4.74
N TYR A 76 -8.15 -2.88 -4.42
CA TYR A 76 -8.19 -3.38 -3.05
C TYR A 76 -6.90 -4.10 -2.66
N PHE A 77 -6.67 -4.10 -1.36
CA PHE A 77 -5.68 -4.95 -0.69
C PHE A 77 -6.42 -5.97 0.15
N THR A 78 -5.97 -7.20 0.11
CA THR A 78 -6.55 -8.29 0.90
C THR A 78 -5.46 -9.11 1.54
N ASN A 79 -5.80 -9.84 2.60
CA ASN A 79 -4.88 -10.72 3.31
C ASN A 79 -3.62 -9.97 3.81
N LEU A 80 -3.83 -8.81 4.43
CA LEU A 80 -2.75 -7.99 4.98
C LEU A 80 -1.99 -8.76 6.04
N GLN A 81 -0.72 -8.98 5.83
CA GLN A 81 0.13 -9.73 6.74
C GLN A 81 1.47 -9.02 6.90
N MET A 82 2.10 -9.23 8.03
CA MET A 82 3.45 -8.75 8.36
C MET A 82 4.24 -9.86 9.03
N ILE A 83 5.55 -9.77 8.97
CA ILE A 83 6.45 -10.67 9.68
C ILE A 83 6.90 -9.99 10.97
N ASP A 84 6.69 -10.64 12.09
CA ASP A 84 7.14 -10.17 13.40
C ASP A 84 8.63 -10.47 13.66
N GLY A 85 9.16 -9.95 14.77
CA GLY A 85 10.56 -10.14 15.16
C GLY A 85 10.96 -11.62 15.41
N SER A 86 9.99 -12.51 15.49
CA SER A 86 10.19 -13.97 15.59
C SER A 86 10.13 -14.68 14.23
N ASN A 87 10.10 -13.94 13.13
CA ASN A 87 9.92 -14.45 11.76
C ASN A 87 8.59 -15.21 11.56
N ILE A 88 7.55 -14.83 12.30
CA ILE A 88 6.21 -15.42 12.17
C ILE A 88 5.32 -14.44 11.41
N LEU A 89 4.60 -14.97 10.43
CA LEU A 89 3.60 -14.23 9.66
C LEU A 89 2.37 -13.96 10.52
N ARG A 90 1.97 -12.70 10.63
CA ARG A 90 0.86 -12.26 11.46
C ARG A 90 0.01 -11.22 10.76
N PHE A 91 -1.26 -11.18 11.13
CA PHE A 91 -2.14 -10.06 10.78
C PHE A 91 -1.82 -8.84 11.65
N PRO A 92 -1.92 -7.61 11.10
CA PRO A 92 -1.75 -6.40 11.88
C PRO A 92 -2.81 -6.31 12.98
N LYS A 93 -2.38 -6.09 14.23
CA LYS A 93 -3.29 -5.96 15.38
C LYS A 93 -4.01 -4.62 15.42
N LYS A 94 -3.37 -3.59 14.90
CA LYS A 94 -3.91 -2.22 14.82
C LYS A 94 -3.49 -1.62 13.49
N SER A 95 -4.41 -0.99 12.81
CA SER A 95 -4.16 -0.21 11.61
C SER A 95 -4.86 1.14 11.72
N TYR A 96 -4.25 2.15 11.13
CA TYR A 96 -4.83 3.49 11.03
C TYR A 96 -5.01 3.80 9.56
N ILE A 97 -6.12 4.45 9.24
CA ILE A 97 -6.40 4.92 7.90
C ILE A 97 -5.91 6.37 7.79
N PHE A 98 -5.35 6.66 6.65
CA PHE A 98 -4.89 7.99 6.34
C PHE A 98 -5.07 8.31 4.86
N ALA A 99 -5.79 9.38 4.56
CA ALA A 99 -5.93 9.94 3.21
C ALA A 99 -5.65 11.43 3.26
N THR A 100 -4.61 11.89 2.57
CA THR A 100 -4.23 13.32 2.54
C THR A 100 -5.19 14.18 1.74
N LYS A 101 -5.85 13.60 0.75
CA LYS A 101 -6.78 14.28 -0.17
C LYS A 101 -7.97 13.36 -0.46
N PRO A 102 -8.89 13.19 0.51
CA PRO A 102 -9.97 12.20 0.39
C PRO A 102 -10.93 12.47 -0.78
N ASN A 103 -11.08 13.73 -1.20
CA ASN A 103 -11.88 14.07 -2.38
C ASN A 103 -11.21 13.73 -3.72
N CYS A 104 -9.90 13.45 -3.71
CA CYS A 104 -9.17 13.02 -4.90
C CYS A 104 -8.89 11.53 -4.86
N TYR A 105 -8.52 11.02 -3.68
CA TYR A 105 -8.17 9.62 -3.40
C TYR A 105 -8.58 9.29 -1.99
N ASN A 106 -9.32 8.23 -1.85
CA ASN A 106 -9.84 7.80 -0.56
C ASN A 106 -9.45 6.36 -0.22
N VAL A 107 -9.75 5.94 1.00
CA VAL A 107 -9.49 4.60 1.52
C VAL A 107 -10.60 4.23 2.50
N THR A 108 -11.08 2.99 2.42
CA THR A 108 -12.05 2.43 3.37
C THR A 108 -11.36 1.62 4.46
N ASN A 109 -12.04 1.46 5.59
CA ASN A 109 -11.50 0.66 6.71
C ASN A 109 -12.13 -0.73 6.74
N PHE A 110 -11.25 -1.74 6.69
CA PHE A 110 -11.59 -3.13 6.99
C PHE A 110 -10.46 -3.76 7.80
N ILE A 111 -10.73 -4.74 8.60
CA ILE A 111 -9.76 -5.27 9.58
C ILE A 111 -8.53 -5.89 8.87
N ASN A 112 -8.71 -6.66 7.81
CA ASN A 112 -7.62 -7.35 7.10
C ASN A 112 -7.59 -7.10 5.59
N ASN A 113 -8.45 -6.20 5.13
CA ASN A 113 -8.53 -5.77 3.74
C ASN A 113 -9.09 -4.36 3.67
N PHE A 114 -8.83 -3.66 2.59
CA PHE A 114 -9.38 -2.34 2.34
C PHE A 114 -9.41 -2.03 0.84
N TYR A 115 -10.29 -1.11 0.47
CA TYR A 115 -10.30 -0.51 -0.86
C TYR A 115 -9.59 0.83 -0.81
N CYS A 116 -8.87 1.18 -1.88
CA CYS A 116 -8.24 2.48 -2.03
C CYS A 116 -8.20 2.90 -3.49
N GLY A 117 -8.24 4.19 -3.74
CA GLY A 117 -8.14 4.71 -5.09
C GLY A 117 -8.84 6.05 -5.24
N GLY A 118 -8.91 6.46 -6.48
CA GLY A 118 -9.63 7.65 -6.89
C GLY A 118 -9.14 8.23 -8.22
N PRO A 119 -9.95 9.07 -8.85
CA PRO A 119 -9.68 9.58 -10.20
C PRO A 119 -8.62 10.68 -10.25
N GLY A 120 -8.15 11.18 -9.11
CA GLY A 120 -7.38 12.40 -9.07
C GLY A 120 -8.29 13.62 -9.21
N ARG A 121 -7.88 14.57 -10.06
CA ARG A 121 -8.68 15.78 -10.28
C ARG A 121 -10.10 15.43 -10.74
N ASN A 122 -11.08 16.02 -10.07
CA ASN A 122 -12.50 15.86 -10.33
C ASN A 122 -13.26 17.11 -9.80
N PRO A 123 -14.57 17.25 -9.98
CA PRO A 123 -15.31 18.42 -9.51
C PRO A 123 -15.17 18.76 -8.01
N ASN A 124 -14.94 17.74 -7.17
CA ASN A 124 -14.73 17.91 -5.73
C ASN A 124 -13.24 18.01 -5.33
N CYS A 125 -12.36 17.87 -6.30
CA CYS A 125 -10.92 17.95 -6.15
C CYS A 125 -10.33 18.64 -7.38
N PRO A 126 -10.46 19.98 -7.51
CA PRO A 126 -10.04 20.76 -8.67
C PRO A 126 -8.53 20.74 -8.91
#